data_30f5fe68a9709748732490699da7c2d0
#
_entry.id   30f5fe68a9709748732490699da7c2d0
#
_cell.length_a   1.000
_cell.length_b   1.000
_cell.length_c   1.000
_cell.angle_alpha   90.00
_cell.angle_beta   90.00
_cell.angle_gamma   90.00
#
_symmetry.space_group_name_H-M   'P 1'
#
loop_
_entity.id
_entity.type
_entity.pdbx_description
1 polymer ?
#
loop_
_entity_poly.entity_id
_entity_poly.type
_entity_poly.pdbx_seq_one_letter_code
_entity_poly.pdbx_strand_id
1 'polypeptide(L)'
;MAEKEKAKKKLPFSISSVVVVAVFAFCIVFMFMNLIVQRKHELMYVFGYAYSVVPTESMEPTIMRDDVVLIEHKAYDDIHVDPEDGDIIIYYNPNMGVFIIHRAVGYHEDGSIETKGDNNQVTDTIHVTEELYRGTAKKWGECLGLGKLVNNGRNIIFAVVIFMVCFFFVTEIINVVKTMVKKNDEDVKPNEVDIEKERERLRQEVMKELLEKENKS
;
A
#
# COMPACT_ATOMS: atom_id res chain seq x y z
N MET A 1 32.04 -42.18 18.25
CA MET A 1 31.05 -41.61 17.32
C MET A 1 30.57 -40.30 17.91
N ALA A 2 31.09 -39.19 17.42
CA ALA A 2 30.71 -37.87 17.90
C ALA A 2 29.66 -37.29 16.94
N GLU A 3 28.44 -37.21 17.43
CA GLU A 3 27.30 -36.64 16.71
C GLU A 3 27.48 -35.13 16.64
N LYS A 4 27.77 -34.60 15.47
CA LYS A 4 27.82 -33.16 15.21
C LYS A 4 26.39 -32.60 15.23
N GLU A 5 26.00 -32.06 16.35
CA GLU A 5 24.79 -31.25 16.49
C GLU A 5 24.90 -30.05 15.52
N LYS A 6 24.13 -30.10 14.44
CA LYS A 6 24.00 -29.00 13.48
C LYS A 6 23.23 -27.89 14.18
N ALA A 7 23.95 -26.91 14.70
CA ALA A 7 23.36 -25.65 15.19
C ALA A 7 22.51 -25.05 14.07
N LYS A 8 21.20 -25.10 14.23
CA LYS A 8 20.24 -24.40 13.35
C LYS A 8 20.54 -22.89 13.45
N LYS A 9 21.14 -22.34 12.40
CA LYS A 9 21.32 -20.90 12.23
C LYS A 9 19.95 -20.25 12.30
N LYS A 10 19.56 -19.70 13.45
CA LYS A 10 18.36 -18.90 13.58
C LYS A 10 18.54 -17.67 12.69
N LEU A 11 17.63 -17.46 11.72
CA LEU A 11 17.60 -16.23 10.93
C LEU A 11 17.55 -15.02 11.86
N PRO A 12 18.35 -13.98 11.60
CA PRO A 12 18.44 -12.79 12.48
C PRO A 12 17.18 -11.92 12.45
N PHE A 13 16.18 -12.27 11.63
CA PHE A 13 14.96 -11.51 11.48
C PHE A 13 13.83 -12.10 12.34
N SER A 14 13.22 -11.25 13.14
CA SER A 14 11.95 -11.53 13.82
C SER A 14 10.85 -11.70 12.76
N ILE A 15 9.83 -12.50 13.04
CA ILE A 15 8.65 -12.64 12.16
C ILE A 15 8.00 -11.25 11.95
N SER A 16 7.99 -10.38 12.97
CA SER A 16 7.51 -9.00 12.86
C SER A 16 8.28 -8.19 11.82
N SER A 17 9.62 -8.30 11.78
CA SER A 17 10.45 -7.61 10.79
C SER A 17 10.12 -8.04 9.35
N VAL A 18 9.90 -9.32 9.14
CA VAL A 18 9.54 -9.86 7.81
C VAL A 18 8.16 -9.31 7.37
N VAL A 19 7.19 -9.27 8.29
CA VAL A 19 5.85 -8.74 8.01
C VAL A 19 5.91 -7.24 7.66
N VAL A 20 6.65 -6.45 8.44
CA VAL A 20 6.80 -5.00 8.17
C VAL A 20 7.44 -4.74 6.81
N VAL A 21 8.51 -5.46 6.46
CA VAL A 21 9.16 -5.34 5.15
C VAL A 21 8.21 -5.75 4.02
N ALA A 22 7.45 -6.82 4.19
CA ALA A 22 6.48 -7.27 3.19
C ALA A 22 5.36 -6.24 2.97
N VAL A 23 4.81 -5.66 4.05
CA VAL A 23 3.79 -4.59 3.97
C VAL A 23 4.37 -3.35 3.27
N PHE A 24 5.59 -2.95 3.61
CA PHE A 24 6.25 -1.81 2.98
C PHE A 24 6.47 -2.03 1.47
N ALA A 25 6.97 -3.20 1.09
CA ALA A 25 7.13 -3.57 -0.31
C ALA A 25 5.80 -3.57 -1.07
N PHE A 26 4.74 -4.11 -0.45
CA PHE A 26 3.38 -4.06 -0.99
C PHE A 26 2.89 -2.62 -1.20
N CYS A 27 3.07 -1.73 -0.22
CA CYS A 27 2.69 -0.31 -0.35
C CYS A 27 3.44 0.38 -1.51
N ILE A 28 4.73 0.11 -1.67
CA ILE A 28 5.52 0.65 -2.79
C ILE A 28 4.97 0.18 -4.13
N VAL A 29 4.76 -1.13 -4.29
CA VAL A 29 4.21 -1.70 -5.53
C VAL A 29 2.83 -1.11 -5.83
N PHE A 30 1.97 -1.03 -4.83
CA PHE A 30 0.64 -0.43 -4.95
C PHE A 30 0.70 1.04 -5.36
N MET A 31 1.62 1.82 -4.79
CA MET A 31 1.84 3.22 -5.17
C MET A 31 2.28 3.34 -6.63
N PHE A 32 3.23 2.52 -7.09
CA PHE A 32 3.66 2.54 -8.49
C PHE A 32 2.55 2.13 -9.44
N MET A 33 1.75 1.11 -9.09
CA MET A 33 0.58 0.72 -9.89
C MET A 33 -0.41 1.87 -10.02
N ASN A 34 -0.72 2.59 -8.95
CA ASN A 34 -1.58 3.77 -9.00
C ASN A 34 -1.04 4.85 -9.94
N LEU A 35 0.27 5.13 -9.91
CA LEU A 35 0.88 6.12 -10.80
C LEU A 35 0.77 5.71 -12.28
N ILE A 36 0.91 4.42 -12.59
CA ILE A 36 0.78 3.89 -13.97
C ILE A 36 -0.67 4.03 -14.45
N VAL A 37 -1.64 3.63 -13.62
CA VAL A 37 -3.07 3.70 -13.92
C VAL A 37 -3.50 5.16 -14.16
N GLN A 38 -3.08 6.09 -13.30
CA GLN A 38 -3.38 7.53 -13.46
C GLN A 38 -2.84 8.08 -14.79
N ARG A 39 -1.65 7.64 -15.23
CA ARG A 39 -1.07 8.08 -16.51
C ARG A 39 -1.84 7.60 -17.73
N LYS A 40 -2.55 6.47 -17.61
CA LYS A 40 -3.36 5.90 -18.68
C LYS A 40 -4.80 6.43 -18.71
N HIS A 41 -5.17 7.30 -17.75
CA HIS A 41 -6.55 7.78 -17.57
C HIS A 41 -7.55 6.63 -17.42
N GLU A 42 -7.13 5.59 -16.69
CA GLU A 42 -7.95 4.43 -16.36
C GLU A 42 -8.33 4.45 -14.88
N LEU A 43 -9.34 3.68 -14.52
CA LEU A 43 -9.71 3.44 -13.13
C LEU A 43 -8.96 2.21 -12.60
N MET A 44 -8.61 2.24 -11.34
CA MET A 44 -8.03 1.09 -10.67
C MET A 44 -9.14 0.17 -10.17
N TYR A 45 -9.35 -0.93 -10.88
CA TYR A 45 -10.28 -1.97 -10.46
C TYR A 45 -9.62 -2.95 -9.51
N VAL A 46 -10.29 -3.22 -8.40
CA VAL A 46 -9.91 -4.24 -7.42
C VAL A 46 -11.07 -5.21 -7.28
N PHE A 47 -10.85 -6.47 -7.57
CA PHE A 47 -11.89 -7.52 -7.59
C PHE A 47 -13.11 -7.19 -8.48
N GLY A 48 -12.90 -6.48 -9.59
CA GLY A 48 -13.97 -6.10 -10.52
C GLY A 48 -14.68 -4.79 -10.19
N TYR A 49 -14.28 -4.11 -9.12
CA TYR A 49 -14.86 -2.83 -8.67
C TYR A 49 -13.82 -1.75 -8.58
N ALA A 50 -14.21 -0.53 -8.94
CA ALA A 50 -13.48 0.68 -8.59
C ALA A 50 -14.38 1.58 -7.74
N TYR A 51 -13.81 2.62 -7.13
CA TYR A 51 -14.58 3.61 -6.37
C TYR A 51 -14.16 5.02 -6.75
N SER A 52 -15.08 5.95 -6.63
CA SER A 52 -14.80 7.37 -6.79
C SER A 52 -15.59 8.19 -5.78
N VAL A 53 -15.06 9.35 -5.44
CA VAL A 53 -15.79 10.37 -4.67
C VAL A 53 -16.29 11.43 -5.63
N VAL A 54 -17.55 11.79 -5.53
CA VAL A 54 -18.20 12.77 -6.42
C VAL A 54 -17.86 14.20 -5.95
N PRO A 55 -17.10 14.98 -6.74
CA PRO A 55 -16.62 16.29 -6.28
C PRO A 55 -17.59 17.44 -6.54
N THR A 56 -18.63 17.21 -7.35
CA THR A 56 -19.55 18.25 -7.85
C THR A 56 -21.00 17.92 -7.53
N GLU A 57 -21.88 18.89 -7.71
CA GLU A 57 -23.32 18.78 -7.47
C GLU A 57 -24.10 18.41 -8.74
N SER A 58 -23.42 18.08 -9.83
CA SER A 58 -24.04 17.83 -11.15
C SER A 58 -25.01 16.66 -11.18
N MET A 59 -24.90 15.72 -10.25
CA MET A 59 -25.75 14.52 -10.15
C MET A 59 -26.80 14.60 -9.04
N GLU A 60 -26.93 15.74 -8.38
CA GLU A 60 -27.96 15.91 -7.36
C GLU A 60 -29.37 15.90 -7.98
N PRO A 61 -30.39 15.36 -7.30
CA PRO A 61 -30.34 14.75 -5.96
C PRO A 61 -29.97 13.26 -5.94
N THR A 62 -29.72 12.63 -7.09
CA THR A 62 -29.48 11.18 -7.18
C THR A 62 -28.19 10.78 -6.48
N ILE A 63 -27.10 11.52 -6.72
CA ILE A 63 -25.81 11.36 -6.07
C ILE A 63 -25.40 12.75 -5.59
N MET A 64 -25.22 12.87 -4.26
CA MET A 64 -24.83 14.13 -3.66
C MET A 64 -23.33 14.36 -3.80
N ARG A 65 -22.94 15.62 -3.72
CA ARG A 65 -21.53 15.97 -3.57
C ARG A 65 -20.92 15.27 -2.35
N ASP A 66 -19.70 14.81 -2.49
CA ASP A 66 -18.94 14.03 -1.49
C ASP A 66 -19.50 12.61 -1.22
N ASP A 67 -20.51 12.15 -1.97
CA ASP A 67 -20.89 10.73 -1.95
C ASP A 67 -19.79 9.86 -2.54
N VAL A 68 -19.73 8.62 -2.07
CA VAL A 68 -18.89 7.58 -2.63
C VAL A 68 -19.71 6.73 -3.59
N VAL A 69 -19.24 6.55 -4.80
CA VAL A 69 -19.82 5.67 -5.80
C VAL A 69 -18.95 4.44 -6.02
N LEU A 70 -19.60 3.30 -6.15
CA LEU A 70 -18.98 2.06 -6.59
C LEU A 70 -19.11 1.98 -8.11
N ILE A 71 -18.01 1.67 -8.79
CA ILE A 71 -17.95 1.57 -10.23
C ILE A 71 -17.77 0.10 -10.59
N GLU A 72 -18.69 -0.42 -11.40
CA GLU A 72 -18.68 -1.77 -11.93
C GLU A 72 -18.26 -1.75 -13.39
N HIS A 73 -17.51 -2.75 -13.81
CA HIS A 73 -17.20 -2.93 -15.23
C HIS A 73 -18.42 -3.57 -15.92
N LYS A 74 -19.11 -2.81 -16.77
CA LYS A 74 -20.20 -3.25 -17.62
C LYS A 74 -19.78 -3.07 -19.08
N ALA A 75 -20.15 -3.97 -19.99
CA ALA A 75 -19.84 -3.80 -21.39
C ALA A 75 -20.55 -2.55 -21.94
N TYR A 76 -19.90 -1.85 -22.87
CA TYR A 76 -20.45 -0.61 -23.46
C TYR A 76 -21.80 -0.84 -24.13
N ASP A 77 -21.95 -1.94 -24.83
CA ASP A 77 -23.20 -2.32 -25.54
C ASP A 77 -24.36 -2.72 -24.61
N ASP A 78 -24.04 -3.03 -23.32
CA ASP A 78 -25.03 -3.40 -22.32
C ASP A 78 -25.54 -2.21 -21.51
N ILE A 79 -25.06 -0.99 -21.78
CA ILE A 79 -25.46 0.22 -21.07
C ILE A 79 -26.93 0.51 -21.37
N HIS A 80 -27.73 0.66 -20.32
CA HIS A 80 -29.10 1.13 -20.44
C HIS A 80 -29.09 2.65 -20.65
N VAL A 81 -29.65 3.08 -21.78
CA VAL A 81 -29.67 4.51 -22.15
C VAL A 81 -31.11 4.97 -22.17
N ASP A 82 -31.43 5.86 -21.20
CA ASP A 82 -32.77 6.44 -21.06
C ASP A 82 -32.67 7.80 -20.33
N PRO A 83 -33.47 8.81 -20.75
CA PRO A 83 -33.43 10.14 -20.14
C PRO A 83 -33.79 10.19 -18.65
N GLU A 84 -34.58 9.25 -18.14
CA GLU A 84 -35.09 9.25 -16.76
C GLU A 84 -34.37 8.23 -15.89
N ASP A 85 -34.19 6.99 -16.38
CA ASP A 85 -33.65 5.88 -15.61
C ASP A 85 -32.40 5.22 -16.20
N GLY A 86 -31.78 5.84 -17.20
CA GLY A 86 -30.54 5.38 -17.81
C GLY A 86 -29.41 5.18 -16.81
N ASP A 87 -28.49 4.28 -17.16
CA ASP A 87 -27.32 3.99 -16.32
C ASP A 87 -26.50 5.24 -16.04
N ILE A 88 -26.02 5.38 -14.81
CA ILE A 88 -25.04 6.41 -14.48
C ILE A 88 -23.68 5.85 -14.85
N ILE A 89 -23.01 6.50 -15.80
CA ILE A 89 -21.73 6.05 -16.33
C ILE A 89 -20.59 6.97 -15.90
N ILE A 90 -19.39 6.41 -15.83
CA ILE A 90 -18.17 7.16 -15.67
C ILE A 90 -17.37 7.11 -16.96
N TYR A 91 -16.90 8.26 -17.41
CA TYR A 91 -16.07 8.37 -18.60
C TYR A 91 -14.96 9.40 -18.42
N TYR A 92 -13.90 9.27 -19.20
CA TYR A 92 -12.80 10.22 -19.22
C TYR A 92 -13.09 11.36 -20.20
N ASN A 93 -13.00 12.60 -19.73
CA ASN A 93 -13.10 13.78 -20.58
C ASN A 93 -11.69 14.27 -20.94
N PRO A 94 -11.22 14.07 -22.17
CA PRO A 94 -9.86 14.45 -22.58
C PRO A 94 -9.64 15.98 -22.61
N ASN A 95 -10.70 16.77 -22.83
CA ASN A 95 -10.59 18.23 -22.87
C ASN A 95 -10.33 18.83 -21.50
N MET A 96 -10.90 18.21 -20.45
CA MET A 96 -10.76 18.66 -19.08
C MET A 96 -9.71 17.87 -18.30
N GLY A 97 -9.28 16.70 -18.78
CA GLY A 97 -8.34 15.81 -18.12
C GLY A 97 -8.88 15.15 -16.85
N VAL A 98 -10.20 14.97 -16.74
CA VAL A 98 -10.89 14.45 -15.55
C VAL A 98 -11.90 13.37 -15.92
N PHE A 99 -12.27 12.56 -14.92
CA PHE A 99 -13.40 11.66 -15.03
C PHE A 99 -14.70 12.41 -14.70
N ILE A 100 -15.74 12.13 -15.47
CA ILE A 100 -17.10 12.65 -15.29
C ILE A 100 -18.03 11.49 -14.99
N ILE A 101 -18.99 11.72 -14.08
CA ILE A 101 -20.02 10.76 -13.68
C ILE A 101 -21.37 11.40 -14.01
N HIS A 102 -22.01 10.95 -15.08
CA HIS A 102 -23.30 11.47 -15.54
C HIS A 102 -24.21 10.34 -16.03
N ARG A 103 -25.48 10.62 -16.25
CA ARG A 103 -26.48 9.67 -16.75
C ARG A 103 -26.41 9.54 -18.26
N ALA A 104 -26.52 8.30 -18.78
CA ALA A 104 -26.67 8.00 -20.18
C ALA A 104 -28.12 8.30 -20.62
N VAL A 105 -28.32 9.39 -21.34
CA VAL A 105 -29.68 9.92 -21.63
C VAL A 105 -30.11 9.73 -23.08
N GLY A 106 -29.21 9.43 -24.00
CA GLY A 106 -29.51 9.26 -25.41
C GLY A 106 -28.32 8.74 -26.21
N TYR A 107 -28.53 8.60 -27.50
CA TYR A 107 -27.52 8.28 -28.51
C TYR A 107 -27.36 9.40 -29.48
N HIS A 108 -26.14 9.69 -29.87
CA HIS A 108 -25.86 10.53 -31.07
C HIS A 108 -26.00 9.72 -32.34
N GLU A 109 -26.01 10.42 -33.51
CA GLU A 109 -26.10 9.81 -34.82
C GLU A 109 -24.97 8.83 -35.13
N ASP A 110 -23.82 9.01 -34.54
CA ASP A 110 -22.62 8.16 -34.65
C ASP A 110 -22.64 6.92 -33.73
N GLY A 111 -23.71 6.74 -32.94
CA GLY A 111 -23.87 5.64 -32.00
C GLY A 111 -23.17 5.85 -30.69
N SER A 112 -22.49 6.97 -30.45
CA SER A 112 -21.93 7.34 -29.15
C SER A 112 -23.04 7.72 -28.16
N ILE A 113 -22.75 7.57 -26.86
CA ILE A 113 -23.71 7.87 -25.80
C ILE A 113 -23.70 9.36 -25.47
N GLU A 114 -24.89 9.96 -25.47
CA GLU A 114 -25.14 11.29 -24.93
C GLU A 114 -25.34 11.20 -23.41
N THR A 115 -24.66 12.07 -22.66
CA THR A 115 -24.73 12.08 -21.20
C THR A 115 -25.22 13.41 -20.68
N LYS A 116 -25.80 13.37 -19.45
CA LYS A 116 -26.24 14.57 -18.74
C LYS A 116 -26.16 14.36 -17.24
N GLY A 117 -25.70 15.36 -16.52
CA GLY A 117 -25.83 15.41 -15.05
C GLY A 117 -27.30 15.65 -14.67
N ASP A 118 -27.79 14.93 -13.68
CA ASP A 118 -29.19 15.02 -13.23
C ASP A 118 -29.59 16.44 -12.82
N ASN A 119 -28.65 17.23 -12.31
CA ASN A 119 -28.83 18.64 -11.92
C ASN A 119 -28.46 19.61 -13.06
N ASN A 120 -28.00 19.15 -14.21
CA ASN A 120 -27.62 20.02 -15.31
C ASN A 120 -28.84 20.35 -16.19
N GLN A 121 -28.85 21.55 -16.79
CA GLN A 121 -29.92 21.95 -17.72
C GLN A 121 -29.73 21.41 -19.13
N VAL A 122 -28.47 21.18 -19.51
CA VAL A 122 -28.08 20.74 -20.86
C VAL A 122 -27.26 19.46 -20.79
N THR A 123 -27.27 18.71 -21.90
CA THR A 123 -26.44 17.53 -22.07
C THR A 123 -24.95 17.91 -22.23
N ASP A 124 -24.08 16.94 -22.03
CA ASP A 124 -22.64 17.12 -22.18
C ASP A 124 -22.27 17.29 -23.66
N THR A 125 -21.28 18.12 -23.92
CA THR A 125 -20.80 18.36 -25.30
C THR A 125 -19.90 17.25 -25.82
N ILE A 126 -19.50 16.33 -24.95
CA ILE A 126 -18.63 15.21 -25.32
C ILE A 126 -19.50 14.02 -25.72
N HIS A 127 -19.16 13.41 -26.85
CA HIS A 127 -19.72 12.14 -27.27
C HIS A 127 -18.96 11.02 -26.57
N VAL A 128 -19.63 10.27 -25.71
CA VAL A 128 -19.01 9.18 -24.96
C VAL A 128 -18.94 7.94 -25.84
N THR A 129 -17.76 7.66 -26.35
CA THR A 129 -17.44 6.44 -27.09
C THR A 129 -16.99 5.33 -26.15
N GLU A 130 -16.91 4.09 -26.63
CA GLU A 130 -16.37 2.96 -25.87
C GLU A 130 -14.95 3.25 -25.33
N GLU A 131 -14.12 3.98 -26.11
CA GLU A 131 -12.77 4.34 -25.71
C GLU A 131 -12.74 5.28 -24.49
N LEU A 132 -13.72 6.17 -24.37
CA LEU A 132 -13.81 7.11 -23.24
C LEU A 132 -14.53 6.52 -22.02
N TYR A 133 -15.39 5.54 -22.23
CA TYR A 133 -16.14 4.87 -21.18
C TYR A 133 -15.25 4.09 -20.23
N ARG A 134 -15.60 4.08 -18.94
CA ARG A 134 -14.82 3.40 -17.89
C ARG A 134 -15.64 2.47 -17.01
N GLY A 135 -16.96 2.55 -17.01
CA GLY A 135 -17.84 1.68 -16.24
C GLY A 135 -19.14 2.35 -15.85
N THR A 136 -20.01 1.61 -15.16
CA THR A 136 -21.26 2.12 -14.58
C THR A 136 -21.06 2.41 -13.09
N ALA A 137 -21.62 3.53 -12.64
CA ALA A 137 -21.51 3.99 -11.26
C ALA A 137 -22.83 3.75 -10.50
N LYS A 138 -22.75 3.20 -9.30
CA LYS A 138 -23.87 3.05 -8.39
C LYS A 138 -23.56 3.77 -7.07
N LYS A 139 -24.54 4.45 -6.50
CA LYS A 139 -24.38 5.07 -5.18
C LYS A 139 -24.14 3.96 -4.15
N TRP A 140 -22.99 3.99 -3.47
CA TRP A 140 -22.66 3.02 -2.43
C TRP A 140 -23.17 3.46 -1.05
N GLY A 141 -23.47 4.74 -0.86
CA GLY A 141 -24.01 5.32 0.35
C GLY A 141 -23.25 6.53 0.87
N GLU A 142 -23.84 7.15 1.88
CA GLU A 142 -23.20 8.22 2.63
C GLU A 142 -22.13 7.64 3.55
N CYS A 143 -20.90 7.62 3.11
CA CYS A 143 -19.79 7.04 3.89
C CYS A 143 -19.37 7.99 5.03
N LEU A 144 -20.22 8.25 6.03
CA LEU A 144 -19.90 8.93 7.31
C LEU A 144 -19.00 10.19 7.18
N GLY A 145 -19.16 10.96 6.09
CA GLY A 145 -18.30 12.12 5.80
C GLY A 145 -16.88 11.77 5.30
N LEU A 146 -16.57 10.49 5.04
CA LEU A 146 -15.28 10.07 4.48
C LEU A 146 -15.05 10.66 3.09
N GLY A 147 -16.10 10.86 2.29
CA GLY A 147 -15.99 11.53 1.01
C GLY A 147 -15.44 12.95 1.13
N LYS A 148 -15.93 13.73 2.08
CA LYS A 148 -15.38 15.07 2.39
C LYS A 148 -13.90 15.01 2.77
N LEU A 149 -13.53 14.04 3.61
CA LEU A 149 -12.14 13.85 4.04
C LEU A 149 -11.25 13.47 2.86
N VAL A 150 -11.71 12.57 1.99
CA VAL A 150 -10.98 12.13 0.80
C VAL A 150 -10.88 13.26 -0.22
N ASN A 151 -11.97 13.97 -0.48
CA ASN A 151 -12.02 15.04 -1.48
C ASN A 151 -11.14 16.25 -1.09
N ASN A 152 -11.23 16.70 0.17
CA ASN A 152 -10.50 17.86 0.66
C ASN A 152 -9.12 17.50 1.25
N GLY A 153 -8.96 16.29 1.77
CA GLY A 153 -7.76 15.87 2.52
C GLY A 153 -6.94 14.77 1.87
N ARG A 154 -7.27 14.35 0.65
CA ARG A 154 -6.61 13.20 -0.02
C ARG A 154 -5.09 13.25 0.08
N ASN A 155 -4.47 14.39 -0.24
CA ASN A 155 -3.01 14.53 -0.22
C ASN A 155 -2.45 14.46 1.21
N ILE A 156 -3.20 14.97 2.20
CA ILE A 156 -2.81 14.92 3.61
C ILE A 156 -2.89 13.48 4.13
N ILE A 157 -3.97 12.76 3.80
CA ILE A 157 -4.13 11.35 4.18
C ILE A 157 -2.98 10.51 3.61
N PHE A 158 -2.66 10.67 2.32
CA PHE A 158 -1.53 9.97 1.71
C PHE A 158 -0.21 10.31 2.40
N ALA A 159 0.04 11.59 2.70
CA ALA A 159 1.25 12.01 3.40
C ALA A 159 1.36 11.39 4.79
N VAL A 160 0.26 11.35 5.55
CA VAL A 160 0.21 10.74 6.89
C VAL A 160 0.45 9.23 6.82
N VAL A 161 -0.20 8.53 5.88
CA VAL A 161 -0.01 7.09 5.71
C VAL A 161 1.44 6.77 5.32
N ILE A 162 2.02 7.49 4.37
CA ILE A 162 3.42 7.33 3.97
C ILE A 162 4.34 7.60 5.16
N PHE A 163 4.11 8.68 5.91
CA PHE A 163 4.91 9.01 7.10
C PHE A 163 4.85 7.88 8.15
N MET A 164 3.66 7.35 8.44
CA MET A 164 3.51 6.24 9.39
C MET A 164 4.25 4.98 8.92
N VAL A 165 4.11 4.61 7.64
CA VAL A 165 4.81 3.45 7.08
C VAL A 165 6.33 3.64 7.16
N CYS A 166 6.85 4.81 6.79
CA CYS A 166 8.28 5.13 6.92
C CYS A 166 8.75 5.10 8.37
N PHE A 167 7.97 5.65 9.30
CA PHE A 167 8.29 5.64 10.72
C PHE A 167 8.41 4.22 11.28
N PHE A 168 7.43 3.34 10.98
CA PHE A 168 7.50 1.94 11.39
C PHE A 168 8.69 1.21 10.76
N PHE A 169 8.99 1.49 9.50
CA PHE A 169 10.14 0.88 8.82
C PHE A 169 11.47 1.29 9.47
N VAL A 170 11.64 2.56 9.77
CA VAL A 170 12.85 3.07 10.46
C VAL A 170 13.00 2.46 11.86
N THR A 171 11.91 2.39 12.62
CA THR A 171 11.94 1.77 13.97
C THR A 171 12.33 0.30 13.89
N GLU A 172 11.87 -0.43 12.89
CA GLU A 172 12.21 -1.83 12.71
C GLU A 172 13.67 -2.03 12.28
N ILE A 173 14.21 -1.18 11.41
CA ILE A 173 15.65 -1.18 11.09
C ILE A 173 16.48 -0.98 12.36
N ILE A 174 16.11 -0.01 13.19
CA ILE A 174 16.81 0.26 14.47
C ILE A 174 16.76 -0.98 15.37
N ASN A 175 15.64 -1.67 15.47
CA ASN A 175 15.50 -2.88 16.26
C ASN A 175 16.38 -4.03 15.74
N VAL A 176 16.43 -4.22 14.43
CA VAL A 176 17.29 -5.22 13.78
C VAL A 176 18.76 -4.91 14.06
N VAL A 177 19.19 -3.65 13.89
CA VAL A 177 20.57 -3.23 14.16
C VAL A 177 20.92 -3.44 15.63
N LYS A 178 20.07 -3.04 16.58
CA LYS A 178 20.28 -3.28 18.02
C LYS A 178 20.43 -4.77 18.34
N THR A 179 19.61 -5.62 17.71
CA THR A 179 19.68 -7.08 17.91
C THR A 179 20.98 -7.66 17.37
N MET A 180 21.45 -7.18 16.22
CA MET A 180 22.72 -7.60 15.64
C MET A 180 23.92 -7.18 16.49
N VAL A 181 23.93 -5.93 16.96
CA VAL A 181 24.99 -5.41 17.85
C VAL A 181 25.04 -6.21 19.14
N LYS A 182 23.87 -6.42 19.80
CA LYS A 182 23.81 -7.22 21.04
C LYS A 182 24.33 -8.64 20.85
N LYS A 183 23.98 -9.28 19.73
CA LYS A 183 24.48 -10.63 19.42
C LYS A 183 25.98 -10.65 19.21
N ASN A 184 26.55 -9.64 18.53
CA ASN A 184 27.97 -9.53 18.33
C ASN A 184 28.72 -9.32 19.64
N ASP A 185 28.16 -8.56 20.59
CA ASP A 185 28.73 -8.34 21.93
C ASP A 185 28.67 -9.61 22.79
N GLU A 186 27.66 -10.47 22.62
CA GLU A 186 27.55 -11.77 23.29
C GLU A 186 28.56 -12.78 22.71
N ASP A 187 28.77 -12.77 21.38
CA ASP A 187 29.74 -13.66 20.70
C ASP A 187 31.21 -13.26 20.96
N VAL A 188 31.47 -11.99 21.37
CA VAL A 188 32.82 -11.46 21.66
C VAL A 188 33.19 -11.61 23.13
N LYS A 189 32.23 -11.82 24.06
CA LYS A 189 32.54 -12.09 25.46
C LYS A 189 33.22 -13.44 25.57
N PRO A 190 34.52 -13.48 26.01
CA PRO A 190 35.19 -14.76 26.23
C PRO A 190 34.40 -15.56 27.26
N ASN A 191 34.15 -16.81 26.95
CA ASN A 191 33.41 -17.72 27.81
C ASN A 191 34.17 -17.78 29.19
N GLU A 192 33.48 -17.54 30.30
CA GLU A 192 34.11 -17.60 31.67
C GLU A 192 34.89 -18.91 31.83
N VAL A 193 34.44 -20.00 31.23
CA VAL A 193 35.09 -21.30 31.22
C VAL A 193 36.47 -21.26 30.52
N ASP A 194 36.61 -20.50 29.44
CA ASP A 194 37.89 -20.38 28.72
C ASP A 194 38.88 -19.49 29.49
N ILE A 195 38.40 -18.45 30.17
CA ILE A 195 39.21 -17.60 31.02
C ILE A 195 39.71 -18.39 32.24
N GLU A 196 38.89 -19.24 32.83
CA GLU A 196 39.26 -20.04 34.00
C GLU A 196 40.27 -21.14 33.61
N LYS A 197 40.11 -21.78 32.48
CA LYS A 197 41.10 -22.71 31.92
C LYS A 197 42.45 -22.05 31.64
N GLU A 198 42.45 -20.85 31.09
CA GLU A 198 43.68 -20.12 30.80
C GLU A 198 44.40 -19.69 32.09
N ARG A 199 43.61 -19.27 33.11
CA ARG A 199 44.14 -18.97 34.47
C ARG A 199 44.73 -20.22 35.12
N GLU A 200 44.13 -21.40 34.99
CA GLU A 200 44.68 -22.63 35.55
C GLU A 200 45.96 -23.04 34.82
N ARG A 201 46.05 -22.93 33.51
CA ARG A 201 47.28 -23.17 32.78
C ARG A 201 48.39 -22.25 33.19
N LEU A 202 48.17 -20.97 33.28
CA LEU A 202 49.15 -19.99 33.75
C LEU A 202 49.62 -20.27 35.19
N ARG A 203 48.69 -20.66 36.11
CA ARG A 203 49.06 -21.07 37.46
C ARG A 203 49.97 -22.30 37.48
N GLN A 204 49.69 -23.31 36.66
CA GLN A 204 50.52 -24.52 36.54
C GLN A 204 51.92 -24.22 35.99
N GLU A 205 51.99 -23.32 35.01
CA GLU A 205 53.23 -22.90 34.38
C GLU A 205 54.15 -22.13 35.37
N VAL A 206 53.55 -21.16 36.08
CA VAL A 206 54.25 -20.41 37.14
C VAL A 206 54.71 -21.34 38.29
N MET A 207 53.90 -22.30 38.70
CA MET A 207 54.25 -23.26 39.76
C MET A 207 55.42 -24.14 39.30
N LYS A 208 55.45 -24.56 38.02
CA LYS A 208 56.54 -25.35 37.43
C LYS A 208 57.85 -24.57 37.38
N GLU A 209 57.79 -23.29 36.99
CA GLU A 209 58.98 -22.41 36.99
C GLU A 209 59.52 -22.15 38.42
N LEU A 210 58.69 -22.04 39.43
CA LEU A 210 59.11 -21.87 40.82
C LEU A 210 59.79 -23.12 41.34
N LEU A 211 59.27 -24.31 41.06
CA LEU A 211 59.84 -25.58 41.44
C LEU A 211 61.22 -25.83 40.76
N GLU A 212 61.34 -25.43 39.48
CA GLU A 212 62.65 -25.52 38.79
C GLU A 212 63.71 -24.56 39.34
N LYS A 213 63.31 -23.39 39.83
CA LYS A 213 64.23 -22.45 40.49
C LYS A 213 64.66 -22.92 41.89
N GLU A 214 63.76 -23.54 42.67
CA GLU A 214 64.02 -24.09 43.98
C GLU A 214 64.97 -25.31 43.88
N ASN A 215 64.87 -26.12 42.81
CA ASN A 215 65.73 -27.26 42.60
C ASN A 215 67.15 -26.91 42.07
N LYS A 216 67.41 -25.67 41.71
CA LYS A 216 68.68 -25.13 41.24
C LYS A 216 69.44 -24.32 42.19
N SER A 217 68.90 -24.08 43.42
CA SER A 217 69.52 -23.37 44.53
C SER A 217 70.13 -24.37 45.57
#